data_3e86656fbe87b025117a6f4092023eb4
#
_entry.id   3e86656fbe87b025117a6f4092023eb4
#
_cell.length_a   1.000
_cell.length_b   1.000
_cell.length_c   1.000
_cell.angle_alpha   90.00
_cell.angle_beta   90.00
_cell.angle_gamma   90.00
#
_symmetry.space_group_name_H-M   'P 1'
#
loop_
_entity.id
_entity.type
_entity.pdbx_description
1 polymer ?
#
loop_
_entity_poly.entity_id
_entity_poly.type
_entity_poly.pdbx_seq_one_letter_code
_entity_poly.pdbx_strand_id
1 'polypeptide(L)'
;MNGFILSVSEWILFLSTFIVVLQPLCAMFGPTIPIAIFLTRFNAKTKIFNILYLIYYYLLFTFIYRVIIDEELFLLYKLGLTFIAVNILKYNILLNLGIWNIFLETITDNPPMNIDKKYFEGHKLFEDVDNFKKIRSEVLDIVDNYDIKSLKELSTIFRNAVEEKNDGKHTWRFQFLKQNGKLCEILDNYPTLKNALEDKLIFNTGISILDPKISIPQHIGYFKGFLRYQICIETNDDDPNKPYIICGEQKYTWKTGEGVLFDDMFNHYVVNNSESRRIVLYLDINRLNLPNIIIKINNLICDIYSKDKLSNYILQKQHVQRKNK
;
A
#
# COMPACT_ATOMS: atom_id res chain seq x y z
N MET A 1 36.45 -5.69 -28.12
CA MET A 1 35.02 -5.40 -27.92
C MET A 1 34.54 -5.69 -26.50
N ASN A 2 35.11 -6.67 -25.79
CA ASN A 2 34.68 -7.01 -24.41
C ASN A 2 34.95 -5.92 -23.35
N GLY A 3 36.02 -5.12 -23.51
CA GLY A 3 36.36 -4.07 -22.53
C GLY A 3 35.39 -2.86 -22.52
N PHE A 4 34.82 -2.50 -23.67
CA PHE A 4 33.90 -1.37 -23.78
C PHE A 4 32.53 -1.69 -23.16
N ILE A 5 32.04 -2.92 -23.38
CA ILE A 5 30.75 -3.39 -22.81
C ILE A 5 30.85 -3.49 -21.28
N LEU A 6 31.99 -3.92 -20.74
CA LEU A 6 32.27 -3.92 -19.29
C LEU A 6 32.28 -2.50 -18.73
N SER A 7 32.88 -1.53 -19.41
CA SER A 7 32.90 -0.16 -18.94
C SER A 7 31.51 0.51 -18.92
N VAL A 8 30.67 0.24 -19.90
CA VAL A 8 29.29 0.74 -19.95
C VAL A 8 28.41 0.09 -18.85
N SER A 9 28.57 -1.21 -18.62
CA SER A 9 27.84 -1.88 -17.54
C SER A 9 28.31 -1.42 -16.15
N GLU A 10 29.59 -1.14 -15.97
CA GLU A 10 30.16 -0.54 -14.76
C GLU A 10 29.64 0.90 -14.54
N TRP A 11 29.55 1.72 -15.58
CA TRP A 11 28.96 3.05 -15.49
C TRP A 11 27.46 3.02 -15.19
N ILE A 12 26.69 2.12 -15.80
CA ILE A 12 25.26 1.93 -15.50
C ILE A 12 25.10 1.46 -14.05
N LEU A 13 25.96 0.57 -13.58
CA LEU A 13 25.97 0.09 -12.21
C LEU A 13 26.36 1.20 -11.23
N PHE A 14 27.37 2.01 -11.56
CA PHE A 14 27.76 3.18 -10.77
C PHE A 14 26.64 4.21 -10.69
N LEU A 15 26.00 4.55 -11.80
CA LEU A 15 24.84 5.45 -11.83
C LEU A 15 23.65 4.89 -11.05
N SER A 16 23.35 3.60 -11.22
CA SER A 16 22.26 2.97 -10.47
C SER A 16 22.59 2.86 -8.97
N THR A 17 23.84 2.56 -8.62
CA THR A 17 24.31 2.57 -7.23
C THR A 17 24.30 3.97 -6.63
N PHE A 18 24.71 4.97 -7.41
CA PHE A 18 24.68 6.38 -7.02
C PHE A 18 23.24 6.87 -6.80
N ILE A 19 22.31 6.53 -7.69
CA ILE A 19 20.86 6.81 -7.53
C ILE A 19 20.32 6.11 -6.29
N VAL A 20 20.71 4.86 -6.06
CA VAL A 20 20.26 4.03 -4.93
C VAL A 20 20.89 4.45 -3.61
N VAL A 21 22.11 4.97 -3.60
CA VAL A 21 22.76 5.56 -2.40
C VAL A 21 22.24 6.96 -2.12
N LEU A 22 21.95 7.75 -3.15
CA LEU A 22 21.28 9.04 -3.00
C LEU A 22 19.81 8.88 -2.55
N GLN A 23 19.15 7.78 -2.91
CA GLN A 23 17.77 7.53 -2.55
C GLN A 23 17.53 7.47 -1.03
N PRO A 24 18.36 6.81 -0.19
CA PRO A 24 18.27 6.91 1.27
C PRO A 24 18.58 8.31 1.80
N LEU A 25 19.56 9.00 1.22
CA LEU A 25 19.89 10.38 1.59
C LEU A 25 18.75 11.34 1.26
N CYS A 26 18.13 11.17 0.11
CA CYS A 26 16.94 11.92 -0.26
C CYS A 26 15.71 11.48 0.54
N ALA A 27 15.56 10.22 0.95
CA ALA A 27 14.49 9.77 1.85
C ALA A 27 14.64 10.37 3.27
N MET A 28 15.86 10.60 3.72
CA MET A 28 16.13 11.40 4.93
C MET A 28 15.75 12.89 4.72
N PHE A 29 15.75 13.39 3.49
CA PHE A 29 15.54 14.80 3.14
C PHE A 29 14.29 15.10 2.29
N GLY A 30 13.41 14.13 2.03
CA GLY A 30 12.02 14.36 1.65
C GLY A 30 11.52 14.13 0.23
N PRO A 31 12.27 14.11 -0.90
CA PRO A 31 11.61 14.03 -2.22
C PRO A 31 11.56 12.66 -2.90
N THR A 32 12.09 11.58 -2.35
CA THR A 32 12.25 10.30 -3.05
C THR A 32 11.18 9.24 -2.82
N ILE A 33 10.46 9.32 -1.71
CA ILE A 33 9.24 8.52 -1.53
C ILE A 33 8.27 8.76 -2.71
N PRO A 34 8.09 10.00 -3.23
CA PRO A 34 7.32 10.23 -4.45
C PRO A 34 7.82 9.46 -5.66
N ILE A 35 9.13 9.33 -5.85
CA ILE A 35 9.69 8.63 -7.00
C ILE A 35 9.46 7.12 -6.90
N ALA A 36 9.62 6.52 -5.73
CA ALA A 36 9.37 5.09 -5.54
C ALA A 36 7.86 4.77 -5.66
N ILE A 37 6.98 5.58 -5.07
CA ILE A 37 5.53 5.44 -5.22
C ILE A 37 5.10 5.81 -6.64
N PHE A 38 5.71 6.82 -7.26
CA PHE A 38 5.49 7.18 -8.64
C PHE A 38 5.90 6.03 -9.57
N LEU A 39 7.06 5.43 -9.37
CA LEU A 39 7.51 4.27 -10.13
C LEU A 39 6.61 3.05 -9.89
N THR A 40 6.15 2.79 -8.68
CA THR A 40 5.18 1.73 -8.39
C THR A 40 3.80 2.02 -8.99
N ARG A 41 3.35 3.27 -9.02
CA ARG A 41 2.09 3.67 -9.69
C ARG A 41 2.14 3.58 -11.20
N PHE A 42 3.30 3.81 -11.81
CA PHE A 42 3.48 3.65 -13.27
C PHE A 42 3.68 2.19 -13.69
N ASN A 43 4.04 1.29 -12.77
CA ASN A 43 4.34 -0.11 -13.05
C ASN A 43 3.17 -0.86 -13.72
N ALA A 44 1.93 -0.55 -13.37
CA ALA A 44 0.77 -1.24 -13.93
C ALA A 44 0.48 -0.91 -15.40
N LYS A 45 1.04 0.17 -15.94
CA LYS A 45 0.78 0.60 -17.34
C LYS A 45 1.93 0.38 -18.30
N THR A 46 3.16 0.14 -17.82
CA THR A 46 4.30 0.07 -18.73
C THR A 46 5.17 -1.15 -18.44
N LYS A 47 5.01 -2.16 -19.31
CA LYS A 47 5.96 -3.30 -19.41
C LYS A 47 7.43 -2.87 -19.43
N ILE A 48 7.71 -1.63 -19.86
CA ILE A 48 9.05 -1.02 -19.92
C ILE A 48 9.64 -0.86 -18.52
N PHE A 49 8.90 -0.38 -17.52
CA PHE A 49 9.43 -0.23 -16.15
C PHE A 49 9.71 -1.58 -15.50
N ASN A 50 8.84 -2.58 -15.73
CA ASN A 50 9.09 -3.94 -15.26
C ASN A 50 10.38 -4.51 -15.87
N ILE A 51 10.62 -4.28 -17.16
CA ILE A 51 11.86 -4.67 -17.85
C ILE A 51 13.07 -3.95 -17.25
N LEU A 52 12.98 -2.63 -17.00
CA LEU A 52 14.08 -1.87 -16.39
C LEU A 52 14.40 -2.36 -14.98
N TYR A 53 13.38 -2.71 -14.17
CA TYR A 53 13.58 -3.34 -12.86
C TYR A 53 14.28 -4.69 -12.96
N LEU A 54 13.84 -5.56 -13.88
CA LEU A 54 14.47 -6.86 -14.10
C LEU A 54 15.93 -6.72 -14.56
N ILE A 55 16.21 -5.75 -15.45
CA ILE A 55 17.58 -5.44 -15.89
C ILE A 55 18.41 -4.94 -14.72
N TYR A 56 17.89 -4.02 -13.89
CA TYR A 56 18.58 -3.52 -12.71
C TYR A 56 18.99 -4.63 -11.76
N TYR A 57 18.06 -5.54 -11.42
CA TYR A 57 18.36 -6.64 -10.53
C TYR A 57 19.26 -7.68 -11.15
N TYR A 58 19.10 -7.96 -12.44
CA TYR A 58 20.03 -8.82 -13.16
C TYR A 58 21.46 -8.27 -13.08
N LEU A 59 21.64 -6.98 -13.33
CA LEU A 59 22.94 -6.33 -13.22
C LEU A 59 23.48 -6.36 -11.78
N LEU A 60 22.65 -6.10 -10.79
CA LEU A 60 23.03 -6.13 -9.37
C LEU A 60 23.43 -7.55 -8.94
N PHE A 61 22.65 -8.58 -9.29
CA PHE A 61 23.00 -9.98 -8.99
C PHE A 61 24.26 -10.43 -9.74
N THR A 62 24.42 -10.04 -11.00
CA THR A 62 25.62 -10.34 -11.78
C THR A 62 26.86 -9.67 -11.17
N PHE A 63 26.72 -8.46 -10.67
CA PHE A 63 27.79 -7.74 -9.98
C PHE A 63 28.16 -8.44 -8.66
N ILE A 64 27.18 -8.76 -7.81
CA ILE A 64 27.40 -9.50 -6.55
C ILE A 64 28.09 -10.84 -6.84
N TYR A 65 27.59 -11.58 -7.84
CA TYR A 65 28.17 -12.85 -8.25
C TYR A 65 29.63 -12.72 -8.69
N ARG A 66 29.95 -11.73 -9.55
CA ARG A 66 31.34 -11.43 -9.98
C ARG A 66 32.24 -11.06 -8.81
N VAL A 67 31.77 -10.17 -7.92
CA VAL A 67 32.55 -9.76 -6.73
C VAL A 67 32.88 -10.96 -5.84
N ILE A 68 31.95 -11.92 -5.72
CA ILE A 68 32.17 -13.11 -4.88
C ILE A 68 33.15 -14.08 -5.55
N ILE A 69 33.07 -14.26 -6.89
CA ILE A 69 33.86 -15.25 -7.62
C ILE A 69 35.22 -14.72 -8.08
N ASP A 70 35.38 -13.40 -8.23
CA ASP A 70 36.62 -12.80 -8.67
C ASP A 70 37.77 -13.09 -7.70
N GLU A 71 38.70 -13.94 -8.12
CA GLU A 71 39.85 -14.38 -7.30
C GLU A 71 40.92 -13.30 -7.13
N GLU A 72 40.94 -12.29 -8.02
CA GLU A 72 41.92 -11.18 -7.96
C GLU A 72 41.50 -10.08 -6.96
N LEU A 73 40.23 -10.01 -6.60
CA LEU A 73 39.75 -9.02 -5.62
C LEU A 73 40.12 -9.40 -4.18
N PHE A 74 40.77 -8.49 -3.50
CA PHE A 74 41.16 -8.66 -2.11
C PHE A 74 39.93 -8.90 -1.21
N LEU A 75 40.02 -9.86 -0.28
CA LEU A 75 38.89 -10.30 0.57
C LEU A 75 38.14 -9.13 1.25
N LEU A 76 38.86 -8.12 1.73
CA LEU A 76 38.27 -6.92 2.33
C LEU A 76 37.39 -6.13 1.38
N TYR A 77 37.78 -6.05 0.09
CA TYR A 77 36.96 -5.41 -0.94
C TYR A 77 35.68 -6.21 -1.22
N LYS A 78 35.80 -7.54 -1.31
CA LYS A 78 34.64 -8.45 -1.46
C LYS A 78 33.65 -8.27 -0.32
N LEU A 79 34.12 -8.25 0.91
CA LEU A 79 33.30 -8.05 2.10
C LEU A 79 32.66 -6.66 2.12
N GLY A 80 33.43 -5.61 1.78
CA GLY A 80 32.93 -4.23 1.70
C GLY A 80 31.85 -4.06 0.65
N LEU A 81 32.08 -4.56 -0.57
CA LEU A 81 31.10 -4.49 -1.68
C LEU A 81 29.85 -5.34 -1.38
N THR A 82 30.02 -6.53 -0.80
CA THR A 82 28.91 -7.37 -0.37
C THR A 82 28.09 -6.67 0.74
N PHE A 83 28.76 -6.06 1.72
CA PHE A 83 28.12 -5.28 2.77
C PHE A 83 27.31 -4.10 2.20
N ILE A 84 27.88 -3.35 1.24
CA ILE A 84 27.17 -2.27 0.55
C ILE A 84 25.94 -2.81 -0.21
N ALA A 85 26.12 -3.88 -0.98
CA ALA A 85 25.02 -4.49 -1.74
C ALA A 85 23.87 -5.00 -0.83
N VAL A 86 24.22 -5.65 0.29
CA VAL A 86 23.24 -6.11 1.29
C VAL A 86 22.52 -4.93 1.93
N ASN A 87 23.22 -3.84 2.23
CA ASN A 87 22.57 -2.64 2.78
C ASN A 87 21.67 -1.96 1.74
N ILE A 88 22.09 -1.90 0.48
CA ILE A 88 21.24 -1.41 -0.62
C ILE A 88 19.94 -2.23 -0.70
N LEU A 89 20.04 -3.55 -0.69
CA LEU A 89 18.85 -4.44 -0.69
C LEU A 89 17.98 -4.24 0.55
N LYS A 90 18.60 -4.10 1.72
CA LYS A 90 17.90 -3.91 3.00
C LYS A 90 17.15 -2.59 3.08
N TYR A 91 17.72 -1.50 2.56
CA TYR A 91 17.11 -0.16 2.63
C TYR A 91 16.17 0.18 1.47
N ASN A 92 16.11 -0.67 0.43
CA ASN A 92 15.20 -0.50 -0.70
C ASN A 92 14.00 -1.45 -0.67
N ILE A 93 13.31 -1.51 0.48
CA ILE A 93 12.16 -2.39 0.63
C ILE A 93 11.07 -2.16 -0.43
N LEU A 94 10.85 -0.90 -0.83
CA LEU A 94 9.88 -0.57 -1.89
C LEU A 94 10.29 -1.10 -3.27
N LEU A 95 11.60 -1.14 -3.56
CA LEU A 95 12.13 -1.77 -4.77
C LEU A 95 11.96 -3.30 -4.71
N ASN A 96 12.24 -3.89 -3.53
CA ASN A 96 12.06 -5.32 -3.32
C ASN A 96 10.57 -5.72 -3.43
N LEU A 97 9.65 -4.89 -2.94
CA LEU A 97 8.22 -5.07 -3.17
C LEU A 97 7.87 -5.01 -4.66
N GLY A 98 8.52 -4.14 -5.42
CA GLY A 98 8.34 -4.05 -6.88
C GLY A 98 8.63 -5.36 -7.60
N ILE A 99 9.73 -6.06 -7.27
CA ILE A 99 10.02 -7.39 -7.85
C ILE A 99 8.96 -8.41 -7.45
N TRP A 100 8.61 -8.41 -6.17
CA TRP A 100 7.60 -9.34 -5.69
C TRP A 100 6.25 -9.10 -6.37
N ASN A 101 5.89 -7.83 -6.61
CA ASN A 101 4.71 -7.47 -7.38
C ASN A 101 4.74 -8.04 -8.80
N ILE A 102 5.88 -7.89 -9.51
CA ILE A 102 6.05 -8.45 -10.86
C ILE A 102 5.89 -9.96 -10.85
N PHE A 103 6.54 -10.65 -9.90
CA PHE A 103 6.43 -12.08 -9.76
C PHE A 103 4.98 -12.51 -9.49
N LEU A 104 4.32 -11.89 -8.52
CA LEU A 104 2.92 -12.20 -8.20
C LEU A 104 1.99 -11.92 -9.38
N GLU A 105 2.24 -10.88 -10.18
CA GLU A 105 1.45 -10.59 -11.38
C GLU A 105 1.51 -11.73 -12.39
N THR A 106 2.64 -12.44 -12.49
CA THR A 106 2.79 -13.56 -13.44
C THR A 106 2.04 -14.82 -13.02
N ILE A 107 1.72 -14.95 -11.72
CA ILE A 107 1.12 -16.18 -11.17
C ILE A 107 -0.30 -15.98 -10.62
N THR A 108 -0.81 -14.73 -10.62
CA THR A 108 -2.17 -14.42 -10.21
C THR A 108 -3.06 -14.20 -11.42
N ASP A 109 -4.16 -14.94 -11.44
CA ASP A 109 -5.24 -14.77 -12.43
C ASP A 109 -6.55 -14.57 -11.66
N ASN A 110 -6.79 -13.32 -11.25
CA ASN A 110 -8.02 -12.95 -10.56
C ASN A 110 -8.67 -11.72 -11.22
N PRO A 111 -9.99 -11.61 -11.16
CA PRO A 111 -10.66 -10.41 -11.62
C PRO A 111 -10.21 -9.20 -10.79
N PRO A 112 -10.29 -7.97 -11.35
CA PRO A 112 -9.94 -6.77 -10.60
C PRO A 112 -10.84 -6.57 -9.38
N MET A 113 -12.10 -7.01 -9.43
CA MET A 113 -13.10 -6.81 -8.36
C MET A 113 -13.98 -8.04 -8.19
N ASN A 114 -14.76 -8.05 -7.09
CA ASN A 114 -15.64 -9.17 -6.72
C ASN A 114 -14.91 -10.51 -6.61
N ILE A 115 -13.69 -10.46 -6.06
CA ILE A 115 -12.92 -11.64 -5.73
C ILE A 115 -13.69 -12.46 -4.69
N ASP A 116 -13.67 -13.79 -4.82
CA ASP A 116 -14.36 -14.69 -3.91
C ASP A 116 -13.94 -14.43 -2.45
N LYS A 117 -14.91 -14.07 -1.61
CA LYS A 117 -14.68 -13.76 -0.20
C LYS A 117 -14.20 -14.95 0.63
N LYS A 118 -14.18 -16.19 0.08
CA LYS A 118 -13.54 -17.35 0.74
C LYS A 118 -12.05 -17.10 1.04
N TYR A 119 -11.41 -16.20 0.31
CA TYR A 119 -10.03 -15.79 0.57
C TYR A 119 -9.87 -14.83 1.76
N PHE A 120 -10.98 -14.41 2.37
CA PHE A 120 -11.01 -13.63 3.60
C PHE A 120 -12.21 -14.05 4.46
N GLU A 121 -12.13 -15.16 5.17
CA GLU A 121 -13.19 -15.64 6.07
C GLU A 121 -13.60 -14.61 7.13
N GLY A 122 -12.68 -13.70 7.51
CA GLY A 122 -12.95 -12.60 8.44
C GLY A 122 -14.05 -11.65 7.97
N HIS A 123 -14.39 -11.62 6.66
CA HIS A 123 -15.49 -10.78 6.16
C HIS A 123 -16.82 -11.09 6.88
N LYS A 124 -17.04 -12.35 7.28
CA LYS A 124 -18.27 -12.78 7.98
C LYS A 124 -18.49 -12.00 9.27
N LEU A 125 -17.41 -11.66 9.98
CA LEU A 125 -17.50 -10.87 11.20
C LEU A 125 -17.95 -9.43 10.92
N PHE A 126 -17.51 -8.86 9.82
CA PHE A 126 -17.84 -7.48 9.42
C PHE A 126 -19.24 -7.38 8.78
N GLU A 127 -19.73 -8.44 8.15
CA GLU A 127 -21.03 -8.46 7.46
C GLU A 127 -22.15 -9.09 8.28
N ASP A 128 -21.83 -9.68 9.44
CA ASP A 128 -22.84 -10.13 10.41
C ASP A 128 -23.63 -8.92 10.94
N VAL A 129 -24.95 -9.00 10.93
CA VAL A 129 -25.86 -7.88 11.23
C VAL A 129 -25.60 -7.26 12.60
N ASP A 130 -25.40 -8.06 13.62
CA ASP A 130 -25.26 -7.56 15.01
C ASP A 130 -23.84 -7.07 15.28
N ASN A 131 -22.83 -7.75 14.76
CA ASN A 131 -21.45 -7.27 14.83
C ASN A 131 -21.26 -5.99 14.00
N PHE A 132 -21.83 -5.93 12.80
CA PHE A 132 -21.77 -4.74 11.96
C PHE A 132 -22.35 -3.52 12.66
N LYS A 133 -23.50 -3.65 13.33
CA LYS A 133 -24.10 -2.52 14.09
C LYS A 133 -23.15 -1.99 15.16
N LYS A 134 -22.44 -2.87 15.89
CA LYS A 134 -21.46 -2.49 16.91
C LYS A 134 -20.23 -1.85 16.29
N ILE A 135 -19.64 -2.49 15.26
CA ILE A 135 -18.49 -1.96 14.52
C ILE A 135 -18.82 -0.59 13.92
N ARG A 136 -20.00 -0.45 13.28
CA ARG A 136 -20.48 0.80 12.72
C ARG A 136 -20.58 1.89 13.79
N SER A 137 -21.16 1.59 14.94
CA SER A 137 -21.27 2.54 16.05
C SER A 137 -19.91 3.01 16.53
N GLU A 138 -18.96 2.10 16.73
CA GLU A 138 -17.58 2.44 17.15
C GLU A 138 -16.83 3.26 16.08
N VAL A 139 -16.97 2.92 14.79
CA VAL A 139 -16.36 3.68 13.69
C VAL A 139 -16.95 5.10 13.61
N LEU A 140 -18.27 5.25 13.73
CA LEU A 140 -18.91 6.56 13.70
C LEU A 140 -18.52 7.41 14.92
N ASP A 141 -18.39 6.80 16.10
CA ASP A 141 -17.89 7.53 17.29
C ASP A 141 -16.46 8.04 17.08
N ILE A 142 -15.58 7.26 16.45
CA ILE A 142 -14.24 7.74 16.06
C ILE A 142 -14.36 8.91 15.10
N VAL A 143 -15.19 8.84 14.07
CA VAL A 143 -15.35 9.90 13.07
C VAL A 143 -15.86 11.20 13.68
N ASP A 144 -16.76 11.09 14.64
CA ASP A 144 -17.41 12.26 15.24
C ASP A 144 -16.55 12.88 16.36
N ASN A 145 -15.80 12.09 17.12
CA ASN A 145 -15.07 12.56 18.30
C ASN A 145 -13.57 12.83 18.08
N TYR A 146 -12.99 12.42 16.95
CA TYR A 146 -11.58 12.64 16.66
C TYR A 146 -11.38 13.59 15.48
N ASP A 147 -10.27 14.35 15.49
CA ASP A 147 -9.88 15.24 14.41
C ASP A 147 -9.20 14.47 13.29
N ILE A 148 -10.01 13.82 12.44
CA ILE A 148 -9.52 13.04 11.30
C ILE A 148 -9.08 13.98 10.19
N LYS A 149 -7.79 14.00 9.94
CA LYS A 149 -7.16 14.91 8.98
C LYS A 149 -7.38 14.51 7.53
N SER A 150 -7.29 15.49 6.65
CA SER A 150 -7.27 15.24 5.22
C SER A 150 -6.01 14.45 4.85
N LEU A 151 -6.11 13.61 3.84
CA LEU A 151 -4.96 12.85 3.35
C LEU A 151 -3.84 13.78 2.82
N LYS A 152 -4.20 14.98 2.38
CA LYS A 152 -3.28 16.04 1.96
C LYS A 152 -2.43 16.56 3.12
N GLU A 153 -3.00 16.65 4.32
CA GLU A 153 -2.27 17.06 5.53
C GLU A 153 -1.38 15.94 6.05
N LEU A 154 -1.82 14.68 5.89
CA LEU A 154 -1.11 13.50 6.39
C LEU A 154 0.14 13.20 5.57
N SER A 155 0.17 13.55 4.30
CA SER A 155 1.28 13.17 3.41
C SER A 155 1.42 14.11 2.23
N THR A 156 2.64 14.67 2.07
CA THR A 156 3.03 15.42 0.86
C THR A 156 2.94 14.57 -0.41
N ILE A 157 3.02 13.24 -0.28
CA ILE A 157 2.93 12.27 -1.38
C ILE A 157 1.52 12.25 -1.97
N PHE A 158 0.51 12.35 -1.11
CA PHE A 158 -0.90 12.30 -1.52
C PHE A 158 -1.47 13.69 -1.84
N ARG A 159 -0.67 14.76 -1.64
CA ARG A 159 -1.13 16.14 -1.85
C ARG A 159 -1.72 16.40 -3.24
N ASN A 160 -1.16 15.76 -4.27
CA ASN A 160 -1.61 15.87 -5.66
C ASN A 160 -2.62 14.78 -6.07
N ALA A 161 -2.96 13.87 -5.15
CA ALA A 161 -3.84 12.73 -5.43
C ALA A 161 -5.30 13.01 -5.03
N VAL A 162 -5.61 14.20 -4.52
CA VAL A 162 -6.96 14.55 -4.08
C VAL A 162 -7.42 15.75 -4.88
N GLU A 163 -8.48 15.58 -5.66
CA GLU A 163 -9.23 16.69 -6.22
C GLU A 163 -10.06 17.30 -5.09
N GLU A 164 -9.52 18.35 -4.45
CA GLU A 164 -10.28 19.14 -3.51
C GLU A 164 -11.13 20.18 -4.24
N LYS A 165 -12.36 20.38 -3.78
CA LYS A 165 -13.07 21.59 -4.14
C LYS A 165 -12.35 22.79 -3.50
N ASN A 166 -12.31 23.91 -4.21
CA ASN A 166 -11.70 25.18 -3.74
C ASN A 166 -12.40 25.78 -2.50
N ASP A 167 -13.38 25.10 -1.91
CA ASP A 167 -14.11 25.57 -0.72
C ASP A 167 -13.39 25.25 0.61
N GLY A 168 -12.29 24.48 0.55
CA GLY A 168 -11.49 24.07 1.72
C GLY A 168 -12.23 23.21 2.76
N LYS A 169 -13.48 22.84 2.49
CA LYS A 169 -14.35 22.10 3.43
C LYS A 169 -14.55 20.64 3.03
N HIS A 170 -14.58 20.35 1.74
CA HIS A 170 -14.82 19.00 1.23
C HIS A 170 -13.52 18.34 0.81
N THR A 171 -13.23 17.19 1.36
CA THR A 171 -11.95 16.51 1.17
C THR A 171 -12.05 14.99 1.36
N TRP A 172 -10.97 14.30 1.10
CA TRP A 172 -10.76 12.91 1.48
C TRP A 172 -9.97 12.86 2.78
N ARG A 173 -10.63 12.38 3.86
CA ARG A 173 -10.05 12.21 5.19
C ARG A 173 -9.76 10.75 5.48
N PHE A 174 -8.73 10.52 6.28
CA PHE A 174 -8.26 9.18 6.51
C PHE A 174 -7.69 8.97 7.93
N GLN A 175 -8.07 7.86 8.58
CA GLN A 175 -7.56 7.45 9.89
C GLN A 175 -7.13 6.00 9.87
N PHE A 176 -5.86 5.73 10.15
CA PHE A 176 -5.39 4.37 10.36
C PHE A 176 -5.88 3.81 11.70
N LEU A 177 -6.24 2.53 11.71
CA LEU A 177 -6.60 1.73 12.87
C LEU A 177 -5.62 0.58 13.12
N LYS A 178 -5.02 0.05 12.05
CA LYS A 178 -3.96 -0.95 12.09
C LYS A 178 -2.93 -0.62 11.01
N GLN A 179 -1.66 -0.70 11.36
CA GLN A 179 -0.57 -0.38 10.44
C GLN A 179 0.55 -1.40 10.57
N ASN A 180 1.01 -1.95 9.45
CA ASN A 180 2.08 -2.94 9.43
C ASN A 180 1.83 -4.08 10.46
N GLY A 181 0.60 -4.56 10.54
CA GLY A 181 0.19 -5.60 11.47
C GLY A 181 0.01 -5.18 12.93
N LYS A 182 0.21 -3.90 13.28
CA LYS A 182 0.09 -3.38 14.66
C LYS A 182 -1.16 -2.52 14.80
N LEU A 183 -1.94 -2.79 15.85
CA LEU A 183 -3.11 -1.99 16.20
C LEU A 183 -2.69 -0.60 16.70
N CYS A 184 -3.47 0.42 16.34
CA CYS A 184 -3.28 1.77 16.84
C CYS A 184 -3.94 1.95 18.20
N GLU A 185 -3.35 2.77 19.07
CA GLU A 185 -3.80 3.02 20.46
C GLU A 185 -5.26 3.53 20.55
N ILE A 186 -5.75 4.20 19.52
CA ILE A 186 -7.14 4.65 19.47
C ILE A 186 -8.14 3.51 19.71
N LEU A 187 -7.78 2.29 19.29
CA LEU A 187 -8.63 1.10 19.41
C LEU A 187 -8.79 0.61 20.85
N ASP A 188 -8.01 1.08 21.81
CA ASP A 188 -8.15 0.68 23.22
C ASP A 188 -9.51 1.08 23.81
N ASN A 189 -10.17 2.09 23.22
CA ASN A 189 -11.51 2.53 23.59
C ASN A 189 -12.63 1.87 22.78
N TYR A 190 -12.32 0.98 21.82
CA TYR A 190 -13.25 0.41 20.85
C TYR A 190 -13.09 -1.11 20.76
N PRO A 191 -13.56 -1.86 21.78
CA PRO A 191 -13.24 -3.28 21.94
C PRO A 191 -13.79 -4.18 20.84
N THR A 192 -14.96 -3.87 20.26
CA THR A 192 -15.53 -4.68 19.18
C THR A 192 -14.68 -4.54 17.92
N LEU A 193 -14.35 -3.32 17.55
CA LEU A 193 -13.52 -3.01 16.39
C LEU A 193 -12.10 -3.55 16.59
N LYS A 194 -11.52 -3.37 17.80
CA LYS A 194 -10.21 -3.92 18.15
C LYS A 194 -10.16 -5.42 17.93
N ASN A 195 -11.12 -6.16 18.50
CA ASN A 195 -11.19 -7.62 18.35
C ASN A 195 -11.34 -8.05 16.89
N ALA A 196 -12.18 -7.36 16.11
CA ALA A 196 -12.34 -7.64 14.68
C ALA A 196 -11.04 -7.43 13.88
N LEU A 197 -10.19 -6.49 14.30
CA LEU A 197 -8.94 -6.14 13.63
C LEU A 197 -7.72 -6.92 14.15
N GLU A 198 -7.85 -7.76 15.18
CA GLU A 198 -6.77 -8.64 15.66
C GLU A 198 -6.42 -9.77 14.68
N ASP A 199 -7.29 -10.07 13.70
CA ASP A 199 -7.02 -11.06 12.67
C ASP A 199 -5.63 -10.80 12.03
N LYS A 200 -4.78 -11.84 12.05
CA LYS A 200 -3.41 -11.80 11.53
C LYS A 200 -3.34 -11.63 10.01
N LEU A 201 -4.41 -11.95 9.30
CA LEU A 201 -4.50 -11.72 7.86
C LEU A 201 -4.61 -10.24 7.53
N ILE A 202 -5.16 -9.43 8.43
CA ILE A 202 -5.30 -7.98 8.24
C ILE A 202 -3.95 -7.32 8.54
N PHE A 203 -3.34 -6.73 7.53
CA PHE A 203 -2.04 -6.06 7.65
C PHE A 203 -2.19 -4.57 7.93
N ASN A 204 -3.00 -3.88 7.13
CA ASN A 204 -3.37 -2.48 7.37
C ASN A 204 -4.89 -2.33 7.40
N THR A 205 -5.35 -1.35 8.13
CA THR A 205 -6.76 -0.97 8.19
C THR A 205 -6.91 0.49 8.48
N GLY A 206 -7.92 1.11 7.90
CA GLY A 206 -8.26 2.47 8.22
C GLY A 206 -9.68 2.86 7.82
N ILE A 207 -10.12 3.95 8.42
CA ILE A 207 -11.38 4.62 8.09
C ILE A 207 -11.08 5.59 6.95
N SER A 208 -11.79 5.46 5.84
CA SER A 208 -11.71 6.36 4.70
C SER A 208 -13.03 7.10 4.54
N ILE A 209 -12.98 8.42 4.67
CA ILE A 209 -14.15 9.32 4.61
C ILE A 209 -14.00 10.15 3.34
N LEU A 210 -14.93 9.98 2.42
CA LEU A 210 -14.99 10.77 1.20
C LEU A 210 -16.20 11.70 1.26
N ASP A 211 -15.94 13.00 1.35
CA ASP A 211 -16.97 14.01 1.47
C ASP A 211 -17.81 14.12 0.19
N PRO A 212 -18.98 14.78 0.24
CA PRO A 212 -19.86 14.97 -0.93
C PRO A 212 -19.15 15.62 -2.11
N LYS A 213 -19.41 15.15 -3.33
CA LYS A 213 -18.89 15.72 -4.58
C LYS A 213 -17.36 15.66 -4.71
N ILE A 214 -16.70 14.74 -3.99
CA ILE A 214 -15.26 14.51 -4.06
C ILE A 214 -14.98 13.19 -4.78
N SER A 215 -13.92 13.17 -5.57
CA SER A 215 -13.43 11.98 -6.26
C SER A 215 -11.99 11.67 -5.86
N ILE A 216 -11.67 10.38 -5.79
CA ILE A 216 -10.29 9.90 -5.67
C ILE A 216 -9.82 9.60 -7.09
N PRO A 217 -8.79 10.30 -7.61
CA PRO A 217 -8.34 10.12 -8.99
C PRO A 217 -7.78 8.71 -9.22
N GLN A 218 -7.62 8.38 -10.48
CA GLN A 218 -7.15 7.09 -10.92
C GLN A 218 -5.74 6.78 -10.38
N HIS A 219 -5.61 5.64 -9.70
CA HIS A 219 -4.37 5.17 -9.10
C HIS A 219 -4.33 3.64 -9.01
N ILE A 220 -3.21 3.10 -8.57
CA ILE A 220 -3.01 1.68 -8.25
C ILE A 220 -2.48 1.54 -6.84
N GLY A 221 -2.66 0.38 -6.24
CA GLY A 221 -2.04 0.00 -4.98
C GLY A 221 -0.51 -0.08 -5.06
N TYR A 222 0.12 -0.39 -3.95
CA TYR A 222 1.59 -0.44 -3.88
C TYR A 222 2.12 -1.88 -3.73
N PHE A 223 1.29 -2.83 -3.33
CA PHE A 223 1.75 -4.18 -3.03
C PHE A 223 0.75 -5.25 -3.46
N LYS A 224 1.14 -6.06 -4.45
CA LYS A 224 0.34 -7.17 -5.01
C LYS A 224 0.13 -8.32 -4.03
N GLY A 225 0.93 -8.39 -2.97
CA GLY A 225 0.79 -9.38 -1.90
C GLY A 225 -0.43 -9.20 -1.01
N PHE A 226 -1.19 -8.12 -1.20
CA PHE A 226 -2.47 -7.87 -0.54
C PHE A 226 -3.65 -8.04 -1.50
N LEU A 227 -4.80 -8.36 -0.93
CA LEU A 227 -6.11 -8.05 -1.47
C LEU A 227 -6.71 -6.97 -0.59
N ARG A 228 -7.58 -6.14 -1.17
CA ARG A 228 -8.27 -5.09 -0.42
C ARG A 228 -9.73 -5.46 -0.20
N TYR A 229 -10.11 -5.55 1.07
CA TYR A 229 -11.49 -5.63 1.46
C TYR A 229 -11.98 -4.25 1.92
N GLN A 230 -13.15 -3.84 1.45
CA GLN A 230 -13.80 -2.62 1.92
C GLN A 230 -15.23 -2.93 2.31
N ILE A 231 -15.61 -2.56 3.55
CA ILE A 231 -17.01 -2.58 3.98
C ILE A 231 -17.53 -1.16 4.13
N CYS A 232 -18.72 -0.92 3.58
CA CYS A 232 -19.37 0.36 3.69
C CYS A 232 -19.98 0.55 5.09
N ILE A 233 -19.46 1.52 5.84
CA ILE A 233 -19.94 1.87 7.16
C ILE A 233 -21.14 2.81 7.07
N GLU A 234 -21.07 3.79 6.13
CA GLU A 234 -22.13 4.77 5.93
C GLU A 234 -22.12 5.31 4.50
N THR A 235 -23.28 5.31 3.90
CA THR A 235 -23.61 6.05 2.67
C THR A 235 -25.11 6.31 2.66
N ASN A 236 -25.60 7.20 1.76
CA ASN A 236 -27.04 7.34 1.53
C ASN A 236 -27.48 6.29 0.50
N ASP A 237 -28.10 5.21 0.99
CA ASP A 237 -28.52 4.09 0.15
C ASP A 237 -29.69 4.44 -0.79
N ASP A 238 -30.37 5.54 -0.56
CA ASP A 238 -31.50 6.03 -1.39
C ASP A 238 -31.08 7.09 -2.42
N ASP A 239 -29.84 7.60 -2.35
CA ASP A 239 -29.34 8.60 -3.28
C ASP A 239 -29.16 7.99 -4.70
N PRO A 240 -29.76 8.58 -5.75
CA PRO A 240 -29.58 8.11 -7.13
C PRO A 240 -28.12 8.22 -7.61
N ASN A 241 -27.32 9.11 -7.03
CA ASN A 241 -25.92 9.34 -7.34
C ASN A 241 -24.99 8.65 -6.35
N LYS A 242 -25.30 7.43 -5.93
CA LYS A 242 -24.49 6.66 -4.97
C LYS A 242 -23.00 6.69 -5.30
N PRO A 243 -22.15 6.76 -4.26
CA PRO A 243 -20.72 6.63 -4.46
C PRO A 243 -20.38 5.27 -5.07
N TYR A 244 -19.39 5.25 -5.95
CA TYR A 244 -18.91 4.02 -6.58
C TYR A 244 -17.39 4.02 -6.77
N ILE A 245 -16.85 2.82 -6.93
CA ILE A 245 -15.49 2.57 -7.37
C ILE A 245 -15.50 1.88 -8.73
N ILE A 246 -14.57 2.28 -9.59
CA ILE A 246 -14.21 1.53 -10.79
C ILE A 246 -12.82 0.91 -10.51
N CYS A 247 -12.69 -0.40 -10.70
CA CYS A 247 -11.43 -1.11 -10.62
C CYS A 247 -11.26 -2.00 -11.85
N GLY A 248 -10.22 -1.74 -12.66
CA GLY A 248 -10.16 -2.24 -14.02
C GLY A 248 -11.35 -1.74 -14.82
N GLU A 249 -12.15 -2.67 -15.36
CA GLU A 249 -13.38 -2.36 -16.11
C GLU A 249 -14.66 -2.61 -15.28
N GLN A 250 -14.51 -3.02 -14.01
CA GLN A 250 -15.64 -3.38 -13.17
C GLN A 250 -16.03 -2.22 -12.25
N LYS A 251 -17.36 -2.03 -12.10
CA LYS A 251 -17.95 -1.02 -11.22
C LYS A 251 -18.57 -1.69 -10.00
N TYR A 252 -18.32 -1.12 -8.82
CA TYR A 252 -19.02 -1.46 -7.59
C TYR A 252 -19.59 -0.20 -6.94
N THR A 253 -20.87 -0.26 -6.57
CA THR A 253 -21.58 0.82 -5.86
C THR A 253 -21.74 0.40 -4.41
N TRP A 254 -21.26 1.22 -3.48
CA TRP A 254 -21.36 0.90 -2.06
C TRP A 254 -22.80 0.92 -1.56
N LYS A 255 -23.07 -0.01 -0.64
CA LYS A 255 -24.27 -0.07 0.16
C LYS A 255 -23.89 -0.34 1.61
N THR A 256 -24.54 0.35 2.55
CA THR A 256 -24.25 0.23 3.98
C THR A 256 -24.35 -1.22 4.47
N GLY A 257 -23.31 -1.71 5.11
CA GLY A 257 -23.22 -3.09 5.62
C GLY A 257 -22.76 -4.12 4.60
N GLU A 258 -22.54 -3.74 3.34
CA GLU A 258 -22.02 -4.65 2.31
C GLU A 258 -20.53 -4.42 2.09
N GLY A 259 -19.79 -5.51 1.92
CA GLY A 259 -18.35 -5.49 1.67
C GLY A 259 -17.98 -6.05 0.31
N VAL A 260 -16.88 -5.55 -0.25
CA VAL A 260 -16.28 -6.00 -1.52
C VAL A 260 -14.81 -6.36 -1.34
N LEU A 261 -14.39 -7.46 -1.93
CA LEU A 261 -12.99 -7.88 -2.00
C LEU A 261 -12.48 -7.64 -3.42
N PHE A 262 -11.36 -6.92 -3.56
CA PHE A 262 -10.78 -6.56 -4.84
C PHE A 262 -9.26 -6.48 -4.79
N ASP A 263 -8.63 -6.44 -5.95
CA ASP A 263 -7.20 -6.28 -6.12
C ASP A 263 -6.88 -4.82 -6.49
N ASP A 264 -6.40 -4.05 -5.55
CA ASP A 264 -6.12 -2.63 -5.73
C ASP A 264 -4.90 -2.35 -6.62
N MET A 265 -4.17 -3.38 -7.03
CA MET A 265 -3.11 -3.27 -8.03
C MET A 265 -3.65 -3.05 -9.45
N PHE A 266 -4.94 -3.30 -9.69
CA PHE A 266 -5.61 -2.80 -10.88
C PHE A 266 -5.85 -1.30 -10.76
N ASN A 267 -5.83 -0.65 -11.90
CA ASN A 267 -6.10 0.78 -11.99
C ASN A 267 -7.52 1.07 -11.50
N HIS A 268 -7.67 1.91 -10.48
CA HIS A 268 -8.96 2.19 -9.88
C HIS A 268 -9.12 3.65 -9.48
N TYR A 269 -10.37 4.09 -9.40
CA TYR A 269 -10.75 5.42 -8.96
C TYR A 269 -12.11 5.38 -8.27
N VAL A 270 -12.37 6.39 -7.44
CA VAL A 270 -13.60 6.49 -6.65
C VAL A 270 -14.30 7.80 -6.94
N VAL A 271 -15.62 7.76 -7.07
CA VAL A 271 -16.46 8.93 -7.30
C VAL A 271 -17.56 8.99 -6.25
N ASN A 272 -17.67 10.13 -5.57
CA ASN A 272 -18.82 10.44 -4.72
C ASN A 272 -19.57 11.66 -5.27
N ASN A 273 -20.53 11.41 -6.14
CA ASN A 273 -21.40 12.44 -6.69
C ASN A 273 -22.67 12.69 -5.85
N SER A 274 -22.82 12.01 -4.71
CA SER A 274 -23.94 12.19 -3.81
C SER A 274 -23.83 13.50 -3.00
N GLU A 275 -24.90 13.86 -2.30
CA GLU A 275 -24.94 14.98 -1.35
C GLU A 275 -24.49 14.53 0.06
N SER A 276 -24.15 13.27 0.23
CA SER A 276 -23.75 12.66 1.50
C SER A 276 -22.31 12.19 1.48
N ARG A 277 -21.67 12.18 2.65
CA ARG A 277 -20.35 11.55 2.81
C ARG A 277 -20.45 10.03 2.62
N ARG A 278 -19.37 9.41 2.14
CA ARG A 278 -19.19 7.97 2.16
C ARG A 278 -18.11 7.61 3.18
N ILE A 279 -18.40 6.68 4.10
CA ILE A 279 -17.45 6.14 5.06
C ILE A 279 -17.28 4.66 4.77
N VAL A 280 -16.04 4.22 4.56
CA VAL A 280 -15.69 2.81 4.45
C VAL A 280 -14.58 2.46 5.45
N LEU A 281 -14.64 1.27 5.99
CA LEU A 281 -13.52 0.62 6.63
C LEU A 281 -12.80 -0.19 5.56
N TYR A 282 -11.53 0.15 5.26
CA TYR A 282 -10.72 -0.62 4.33
C TYR A 282 -9.73 -1.49 5.09
N LEU A 283 -9.45 -2.67 4.55
CA LEU A 283 -8.51 -3.65 5.08
C LEU A 283 -7.59 -4.14 3.96
N ASP A 284 -6.28 -4.02 4.15
CA ASP A 284 -5.29 -4.74 3.35
C ASP A 284 -5.09 -6.11 3.98
N ILE A 285 -5.37 -7.15 3.22
CA ILE A 285 -5.40 -8.53 3.68
C ILE A 285 -4.30 -9.30 2.99
N ASN A 286 -3.49 -10.03 3.74
CA ASN A 286 -2.51 -10.94 3.15
C ASN A 286 -3.19 -11.88 2.17
N ARG A 287 -2.69 -11.91 0.94
CA ARG A 287 -3.29 -12.65 -0.17
C ARG A 287 -3.23 -14.16 0.08
N LEU A 288 -4.39 -14.82 0.02
CA LEU A 288 -4.52 -16.28 0.17
C LEU A 288 -4.85 -17.01 -1.14
N ASN A 289 -5.18 -16.31 -2.22
CA ASN A 289 -5.41 -16.91 -3.53
C ASN A 289 -4.10 -17.18 -4.30
N LEU A 290 -3.15 -17.83 -3.61
CA LEU A 290 -1.80 -18.17 -4.08
C LEU A 290 -1.46 -19.62 -3.69
N PRO A 291 -0.48 -20.26 -4.35
CA PRO A 291 0.06 -21.52 -3.86
C PRO A 291 0.62 -21.40 -2.43
N ASN A 292 0.45 -22.43 -1.61
CA ASN A 292 0.80 -22.41 -0.17
C ASN A 292 2.25 -21.97 0.10
N ILE A 293 3.21 -22.37 -0.72
CA ILE A 293 4.61 -21.94 -0.57
C ILE A 293 4.76 -20.43 -0.81
N ILE A 294 4.03 -19.88 -1.77
CA ILE A 294 4.06 -18.47 -2.09
C ILE A 294 3.37 -17.64 -0.99
N ILE A 295 2.29 -18.15 -0.41
CA ILE A 295 1.64 -17.53 0.77
C ILE A 295 2.67 -17.39 1.92
N LYS A 296 3.44 -18.44 2.21
CA LYS A 296 4.46 -18.40 3.26
C LYS A 296 5.54 -17.34 2.98
N ILE A 297 6.01 -17.27 1.74
CA ILE A 297 7.00 -16.26 1.33
C ILE A 297 6.39 -14.85 1.40
N ASN A 298 5.17 -14.67 0.93
CA ASN A 298 4.46 -13.40 1.01
C ASN A 298 4.30 -12.92 2.46
N ASN A 299 3.92 -13.80 3.37
CA ASN A 299 3.81 -13.49 4.79
C ASN A 299 5.17 -13.13 5.41
N LEU A 300 6.25 -13.81 5.02
CA LEU A 300 7.61 -13.46 5.45
C LEU A 300 8.02 -12.05 4.97
N ILE A 301 7.68 -11.71 3.72
CA ILE A 301 7.91 -10.36 3.18
C ILE A 301 7.13 -9.31 3.97
N CYS A 302 5.87 -9.59 4.29
CA CYS A 302 5.05 -8.71 5.15
C CYS A 302 5.66 -8.54 6.55
N ASP A 303 6.16 -9.62 7.15
CA ASP A 303 6.84 -9.58 8.46
C ASP A 303 8.11 -8.74 8.42
N ILE A 304 8.91 -8.84 7.36
CA ILE A 304 10.10 -8.00 7.16
C ILE A 304 9.68 -6.54 7.01
N TYR A 305 8.65 -6.28 6.20
CA TYR A 305 8.12 -4.93 6.00
C TYR A 305 7.58 -4.31 7.28
N SER A 306 6.90 -5.09 8.13
CA SER A 306 6.36 -4.62 9.40
C SER A 306 7.44 -4.15 10.40
N LYS A 307 8.67 -4.64 10.24
CA LYS A 307 9.83 -4.29 11.09
C LYS A 307 10.66 -3.14 10.53
N ASP A 308 10.35 -2.68 9.31
CA ASP A 308 11.09 -1.60 8.70
C ASP A 308 10.89 -0.27 9.45
N LYS A 309 12.03 0.31 9.90
CA LYS A 309 12.02 1.54 10.71
C LYS A 309 11.53 2.76 9.94
N LEU A 310 11.78 2.81 8.63
CA LEU A 310 11.40 3.97 7.81
C LEU A 310 9.89 4.00 7.56
N SER A 311 9.30 2.87 7.19
CA SER A 311 7.85 2.76 7.04
C SER A 311 7.13 3.02 8.36
N ASN A 312 7.64 2.51 9.49
CA ASN A 312 7.09 2.78 10.81
C ASN A 312 7.20 4.27 11.21
N TYR A 313 8.33 4.94 10.91
CA TYR A 313 8.51 6.37 11.20
C TYR A 313 7.54 7.27 10.42
N ILE A 314 7.32 6.97 9.14
CA ILE A 314 6.36 7.72 8.29
C ILE A 314 4.95 7.59 8.85
N LEU A 315 4.63 6.43 9.40
CA LEU A 315 3.30 6.10 9.91
C LEU A 315 3.04 6.62 11.34
N GLN A 316 4.07 6.74 12.18
CA GLN A 316 3.95 7.24 13.57
C GLN A 316 3.52 8.71 13.67
N LYS A 317 3.67 9.52 12.61
CA LYS A 317 3.23 10.92 12.59
C LYS A 317 1.70 11.11 12.53
N GLN A 318 0.93 10.03 12.52
CA GLN A 318 -0.52 10.08 12.33
C GLN A 318 -1.31 9.91 13.65
N HIS A 319 -0.74 10.37 14.78
CA HIS A 319 -1.51 10.41 16.04
C HIS A 319 -2.67 11.40 15.93
N VAL A 320 -3.87 10.87 16.05
CA VAL A 320 -5.10 11.66 16.03
C VAL A 320 -5.41 12.14 17.44
N GLN A 321 -5.69 13.42 17.57
CA GLN A 321 -6.13 14.01 18.83
C GLN A 321 -7.66 13.96 18.93
N ARG A 322 -8.16 13.66 20.12
CA ARG A 322 -9.59 13.76 20.41
C ARG A 322 -9.98 15.24 20.32
N LYS A 323 -11.10 15.54 19.66
CA LYS A 323 -11.63 16.91 19.59
C LYS A 323 -11.86 17.43 21.02
N ASN A 324 -11.27 18.55 21.36
CA ASN A 324 -11.64 19.24 22.60
C ASN A 324 -13.10 19.69 22.46
N LYS A 325 -13.97 19.19 23.34
CA LYS A 325 -15.36 19.60 23.44
C LYS A 325 -15.44 21.04 24.02
#